data_07e5e5155d47ab73711003d8f99b9b5e
#
_entry.id   07e5e5155d47ab73711003d8f99b9b5e
#
_cell.length_a   1.000
_cell.length_b   1.000
_cell.length_c   1.000
_cell.angle_alpha   90.00
_cell.angle_beta   90.00
_cell.angle_gamma   90.00
#
_symmetry.space_group_name_H-M   'P 1'
#
loop_
_entity.id
_entity.type
_entity.pdbx_description
1 polymer ?
#
loop_
_entity_poly.entity_id
_entity_poly.type
_entity_poly.pdbx_seq_one_letter_code
_entity_poly.pdbx_strand_id
1 'polypeptide(L)'
;MAVGWDDCGGDPGDRILVQDAIADIALQQVLTRPAEFDVIATMNLNGDYLSDALAAQVGGIGIAPGGNANYVTGHGIFEATHGTAPKYAGQDKVNPSSVLLSGVLMFEHIGWQEAADDIVRAVETAVTDKVVTYDFARLMDGATEVSCSEFASAVVDRL
;
A
#
# COMPACT_ATOMS: atom_id res chain seq x y z
N MET A 1 -6.92 19.15 13.28
CA MET A 1 -6.18 19.12 14.57
C MET A 1 -6.45 17.77 15.21
N ALA A 2 -5.42 17.10 15.77
CA ALA A 2 -5.59 15.81 16.40
C ALA A 2 -6.11 15.94 17.85
N VAL A 3 -6.79 14.92 18.36
CA VAL A 3 -7.33 14.85 19.73
C VAL A 3 -7.26 13.42 20.25
N GLY A 4 -6.88 13.23 21.52
CA GLY A 4 -6.90 11.93 22.18
C GLY A 4 -8.31 11.46 22.51
N TRP A 5 -8.48 10.15 22.61
CA TRP A 5 -9.76 9.55 23.00
C TRP A 5 -10.30 10.09 24.32
N ASP A 6 -9.45 10.17 25.35
CA ASP A 6 -9.83 10.62 26.69
C ASP A 6 -10.21 12.12 26.71
N ASP A 7 -9.67 12.91 25.80
CA ASP A 7 -9.93 14.35 25.70
C ASP A 7 -11.26 14.69 25.01
N CYS A 8 -11.81 13.77 24.21
CA CYS A 8 -13.03 13.98 23.45
C CYS A 8 -14.17 12.99 23.81
N GLY A 9 -13.92 12.03 24.70
CA GLY A 9 -14.90 11.01 25.06
C GLY A 9 -15.32 10.10 23.89
N GLY A 10 -14.43 9.95 22.91
CA GLY A 10 -14.64 9.12 21.73
C GLY A 10 -15.33 9.81 20.55
N ASP A 11 -15.78 11.05 20.70
CA ASP A 11 -16.33 11.86 19.59
C ASP A 11 -15.37 12.99 19.21
N PRO A 12 -14.53 12.82 18.18
CA PRO A 12 -13.56 13.81 17.76
C PRO A 12 -14.19 15.01 16.99
N GLY A 13 -15.45 14.91 16.55
CA GLY A 13 -16.03 15.84 15.58
C GLY A 13 -15.19 15.86 14.28
N ASP A 14 -14.84 17.05 13.80
CA ASP A 14 -14.02 17.24 12.58
C ASP A 14 -12.50 17.06 12.82
N ARG A 15 -12.08 16.50 13.96
CA ARG A 15 -10.68 16.31 14.31
C ARG A 15 -10.24 14.87 14.09
N ILE A 16 -8.92 14.67 13.91
CA ILE A 16 -8.33 13.32 13.83
C ILE A 16 -8.31 12.73 15.24
N LEU A 17 -8.98 11.59 15.42
CA LEU A 17 -8.94 10.83 16.66
C LEU A 17 -7.63 10.06 16.75
N VAL A 18 -6.88 10.28 17.83
CA VAL A 18 -5.68 9.51 18.15
C VAL A 18 -5.93 8.68 19.41
N GLN A 19 -5.69 7.39 19.31
CA GLN A 19 -5.84 6.48 20.44
C GLN A 19 -4.71 5.47 20.50
N ASP A 20 -4.36 5.07 21.70
CA ASP A 20 -3.37 4.02 21.94
C ASP A 20 -3.98 2.64 21.67
N ALA A 21 -3.16 1.76 21.11
CA ALA A 21 -3.49 0.35 20.98
C ALA A 21 -2.38 -0.51 21.58
N ILE A 22 -2.74 -1.43 22.47
CA ILE A 22 -1.78 -2.43 23.00
C ILE A 22 -1.43 -3.38 21.87
N ALA A 23 -0.13 -3.65 21.66
CA ALA A 23 0.38 -4.32 20.47
C ALA A 23 -0.24 -5.70 20.21
N ASP A 24 -0.43 -6.53 21.22
CA ASP A 24 -0.99 -7.86 21.07
C ASP A 24 -2.44 -7.83 20.58
N ILE A 25 -3.28 -6.97 21.18
CA ILE A 25 -4.67 -6.82 20.75
C ILE A 25 -4.77 -6.09 19.42
N ALA A 26 -3.88 -5.16 19.10
CA ALA A 26 -3.84 -4.47 17.82
C ALA A 26 -3.63 -5.46 16.66
N LEU A 27 -2.70 -6.42 16.82
CA LEU A 27 -2.46 -7.48 15.83
C LEU A 27 -3.71 -8.33 15.56
N GLN A 28 -4.54 -8.56 16.56
CA GLN A 28 -5.82 -9.26 16.39
C GLN A 28 -6.88 -8.35 15.75
N GLN A 29 -6.93 -7.10 16.18
CA GLN A 29 -7.96 -6.16 15.75
C GLN A 29 -7.82 -5.76 14.28
N VAL A 30 -6.61 -5.56 13.77
CA VAL A 30 -6.38 -5.24 12.35
C VAL A 30 -6.86 -6.34 11.40
N LEU A 31 -6.98 -7.60 11.88
CA LEU A 31 -7.51 -8.71 11.11
C LEU A 31 -9.03 -8.85 11.24
N THR A 32 -9.57 -8.56 12.42
CA THR A 32 -10.99 -8.80 12.73
C THR A 32 -11.87 -7.56 12.53
N ARG A 33 -11.28 -6.38 12.62
CA ARG A 33 -11.97 -5.08 12.52
C ARG A 33 -11.12 -4.05 11.74
N PRO A 34 -10.66 -4.36 10.51
CA PRO A 34 -9.74 -3.48 9.76
C PRO A 34 -10.32 -2.09 9.50
N ALA A 35 -11.63 -1.95 9.38
CA ALA A 35 -12.31 -0.68 9.13
C ALA A 35 -12.23 0.32 10.31
N GLU A 36 -11.73 -0.09 11.47
CA GLU A 36 -11.52 0.81 12.62
C GLU A 36 -10.15 1.54 12.55
N PHE A 37 -9.31 1.20 11.57
CA PHE A 37 -7.96 1.73 11.44
C PHE A 37 -7.79 2.47 10.10
N ASP A 38 -7.56 3.80 10.16
CA ASP A 38 -7.19 4.58 8.99
C ASP A 38 -5.68 4.68 8.85
N VAL A 39 -4.98 4.98 9.97
CA VAL A 39 -3.53 5.12 10.02
C VAL A 39 -3.00 4.49 11.30
N ILE A 40 -1.96 3.69 11.20
CA ILE A 40 -1.26 3.09 12.34
C ILE A 40 0.13 3.70 12.45
N ALA A 41 0.40 4.41 13.56
CA ALA A 41 1.71 4.94 13.89
C ALA A 41 2.40 3.99 14.88
N THR A 42 3.54 3.43 14.49
CA THR A 42 4.28 2.48 15.31
C THR A 42 5.80 2.60 15.08
N MET A 43 6.59 1.88 15.86
CA MET A 43 8.04 1.83 15.65
C MET A 43 8.36 1.05 14.36
N ASN A 44 9.49 1.41 13.73
CA ASN A 44 9.96 0.87 12.45
C ASN A 44 9.81 -0.66 12.34
N LEU A 45 10.41 -1.44 13.22
CA LEU A 45 10.38 -2.90 13.13
C LEU A 45 8.96 -3.48 13.26
N ASN A 46 8.16 -2.95 14.17
CA ASN A 46 6.78 -3.41 14.37
C ASN A 46 5.91 -3.04 13.16
N GLY A 47 6.15 -1.86 12.58
CA GLY A 47 5.49 -1.40 11.37
C GLY A 47 5.82 -2.28 10.17
N ASP A 48 7.08 -2.65 10.00
CA ASP A 48 7.57 -3.54 8.95
C ASP A 48 6.87 -4.91 9.01
N TYR A 49 6.86 -5.54 10.18
CA TYR A 49 6.16 -6.82 10.35
C TYR A 49 4.63 -6.70 10.13
N LEU A 50 4.04 -5.61 10.61
CA LEU A 50 2.60 -5.42 10.49
C LEU A 50 2.19 -5.14 9.05
N SER A 51 2.92 -4.28 8.34
CA SER A 51 2.62 -3.95 6.94
C SER A 51 2.74 -5.17 6.03
N ASP A 52 3.74 -6.02 6.21
CA ASP A 52 3.90 -7.26 5.47
C ASP A 52 2.77 -8.26 5.75
N ALA A 53 2.37 -8.39 7.03
CA ALA A 53 1.26 -9.25 7.42
C ALA A 53 -0.08 -8.77 6.83
N LEU A 54 -0.31 -7.45 6.79
CA LEU A 54 -1.51 -6.86 6.19
C LEU A 54 -1.48 -6.96 4.66
N ALA A 55 -0.33 -6.71 4.03
CA ALA A 55 -0.18 -6.90 2.59
C ALA A 55 -0.50 -8.34 2.15
N ALA A 56 -0.14 -9.33 2.98
CA ALA A 56 -0.47 -10.73 2.72
C ALA A 56 -1.99 -11.00 2.69
N GLN A 57 -2.81 -10.24 3.44
CA GLN A 57 -4.26 -10.38 3.46
C GLN A 57 -4.93 -9.91 2.16
N VAL A 58 -4.30 -8.97 1.46
CA VAL A 58 -4.87 -8.35 0.25
C VAL A 58 -4.21 -8.80 -1.05
N GLY A 59 -3.25 -9.74 -0.99
CA GLY A 59 -2.66 -10.33 -2.21
C GLY A 59 -1.16 -10.58 -2.15
N GLY A 60 -0.43 -9.92 -1.28
CA GLY A 60 1.01 -10.08 -1.05
C GLY A 60 1.78 -8.76 -1.06
N ILE A 61 3.06 -8.83 -0.70
CA ILE A 61 3.94 -7.66 -0.57
C ILE A 61 4.27 -6.97 -1.90
N GLY A 62 3.97 -7.60 -3.03
CA GLY A 62 4.17 -7.03 -4.37
C GLY A 62 3.33 -5.78 -4.67
N ILE A 63 2.39 -5.41 -3.78
CA ILE A 63 1.53 -4.24 -3.91
C ILE A 63 1.81 -3.14 -2.88
N ALA A 64 2.54 -3.45 -1.80
CA ALA A 64 2.76 -2.49 -0.72
C ALA A 64 3.80 -1.44 -1.14
N PRO A 65 3.45 -0.13 -1.14
CA PRO A 65 4.42 0.92 -1.41
C PRO A 65 5.28 1.21 -0.18
N GLY A 66 6.48 1.75 -0.41
CA GLY A 66 7.38 2.18 0.63
C GLY A 66 7.87 3.61 0.43
N GLY A 67 7.97 4.36 1.53
CA GLY A 67 8.51 5.70 1.51
C GLY A 67 9.11 6.10 2.86
N ASN A 68 10.26 6.75 2.82
CA ASN A 68 10.96 7.32 3.97
C ASN A 68 11.05 8.84 3.77
N ALA A 69 10.36 9.61 4.59
CA ALA A 69 10.33 11.06 4.48
C ALA A 69 10.98 11.73 5.70
N ASN A 70 11.84 12.71 5.45
CA ASN A 70 12.35 13.59 6.48
C ASN A 70 11.50 14.86 6.51
N TYR A 71 10.61 14.97 7.47
CA TYR A 71 9.66 16.08 7.60
C TYR A 71 10.31 17.43 7.98
N VAL A 72 11.61 17.43 8.36
CA VAL A 72 12.35 18.67 8.66
C VAL A 72 13.00 19.25 7.40
N THR A 73 13.59 18.38 6.56
CA THR A 73 14.33 18.81 5.36
C THR A 73 13.55 18.65 4.07
N GLY A 74 12.45 17.92 4.09
CA GLY A 74 11.64 17.63 2.89
C GLY A 74 12.21 16.53 1.98
N HIS A 75 13.33 15.91 2.33
CA HIS A 75 13.87 14.81 1.52
C HIS A 75 13.03 13.54 1.69
N GLY A 76 12.82 12.83 0.58
CA GLY A 76 12.12 11.54 0.55
C GLY A 76 12.91 10.50 -0.25
N ILE A 77 12.78 9.23 0.14
CA ILE A 77 13.24 8.05 -0.60
C ILE A 77 12.03 7.14 -0.75
N PHE A 78 11.73 6.74 -1.98
CA PHE A 78 10.57 5.93 -2.31
C PHE A 78 11.03 4.66 -3.00
N GLU A 79 10.66 3.51 -2.46
CA GLU A 79 11.12 2.21 -2.93
C GLU A 79 10.06 1.13 -2.68
N ALA A 80 10.14 0.02 -3.40
CA ALA A 80 9.32 -1.14 -3.09
C ALA A 80 9.69 -1.70 -1.72
N THR A 81 8.70 -2.13 -0.94
CA THR A 81 8.93 -2.71 0.40
C THR A 81 9.55 -4.10 0.34
N HIS A 82 9.36 -4.84 -0.75
CA HIS A 82 9.91 -6.18 -0.93
C HIS A 82 11.39 -6.16 -1.34
N GLY A 83 12.11 -7.25 -1.04
CA GLY A 83 13.50 -7.45 -1.48
C GLY A 83 13.63 -7.81 -2.96
N THR A 84 14.85 -8.14 -3.39
CA THR A 84 15.21 -8.39 -4.79
C THR A 84 14.64 -9.68 -5.40
N ALA A 85 14.07 -10.55 -4.59
CA ALA A 85 13.45 -11.82 -5.00
C ALA A 85 14.27 -12.60 -6.05
N PRO A 86 15.53 -12.98 -5.77
CA PRO A 86 16.44 -13.56 -6.78
C PRO A 86 15.90 -14.83 -7.43
N LYS A 87 14.98 -15.53 -6.74
CA LYS A 87 14.27 -16.69 -7.27
C LYS A 87 13.49 -16.39 -8.57
N TYR A 88 13.03 -15.15 -8.73
CA TYR A 88 12.23 -14.72 -9.88
C TYR A 88 13.01 -13.91 -10.92
N ALA A 89 14.31 -13.72 -10.71
CA ALA A 89 15.15 -12.94 -11.61
C ALA A 89 15.06 -13.47 -13.05
N GLY A 90 14.84 -12.58 -14.01
CA GLY A 90 14.76 -12.91 -15.44
C GLY A 90 13.47 -13.62 -15.88
N GLN A 91 12.47 -13.80 -15.01
CA GLN A 91 11.22 -14.51 -15.34
C GLN A 91 10.08 -13.58 -15.79
N ASP A 92 10.24 -12.27 -15.70
CA ASP A 92 9.19 -11.26 -15.99
C ASP A 92 7.84 -11.57 -15.30
N LYS A 93 7.88 -11.99 -14.04
CA LYS A 93 6.73 -12.60 -13.37
C LYS A 93 6.17 -11.81 -12.20
N VAL A 94 7.01 -11.07 -11.47
CA VAL A 94 6.58 -10.41 -10.22
C VAL A 94 5.63 -9.26 -10.48
N ASN A 95 4.75 -8.97 -9.50
CA ASN A 95 3.85 -7.84 -9.54
C ASN A 95 4.64 -6.52 -9.38
N PRO A 96 4.57 -5.56 -10.32
CA PRO A 96 5.31 -4.30 -10.22
C PRO A 96 4.57 -3.22 -9.41
N SER A 97 3.39 -3.51 -8.87
CA SER A 97 2.54 -2.51 -8.21
C SER A 97 3.21 -1.84 -7.02
N SER A 98 4.05 -2.55 -6.25
CA SER A 98 4.79 -1.95 -5.14
C SER A 98 5.67 -0.78 -5.60
N VAL A 99 6.42 -0.94 -6.70
CA VAL A 99 7.23 0.14 -7.27
C VAL A 99 6.37 1.24 -7.88
N LEU A 100 5.29 0.90 -8.58
CA LEU A 100 4.36 1.87 -9.16
C LEU A 100 3.72 2.74 -8.07
N LEU A 101 3.22 2.12 -7.00
CA LEU A 101 2.59 2.83 -5.89
C LEU A 101 3.60 3.60 -5.03
N SER A 102 4.86 3.14 -4.94
CA SER A 102 5.94 3.96 -4.36
C SER A 102 6.21 5.22 -5.19
N GLY A 103 6.08 5.12 -6.52
CA GLY A 103 6.09 6.28 -7.41
C GLY A 103 4.92 7.24 -7.17
N VAL A 104 3.73 6.70 -6.85
CA VAL A 104 2.56 7.51 -6.42
C VAL A 104 2.92 8.32 -5.17
N LEU A 105 3.43 7.68 -4.11
CA LEU A 105 3.87 8.39 -2.90
C LEU A 105 4.92 9.47 -3.19
N MET A 106 5.81 9.23 -4.15
CA MET A 106 6.78 10.23 -4.59
C MET A 106 6.09 11.44 -5.25
N PHE A 107 5.13 11.21 -6.15
CA PHE A 107 4.38 12.28 -6.81
C PHE A 107 3.56 13.09 -5.83
N GLU A 108 2.90 12.47 -4.87
CA GLU A 108 2.21 13.14 -3.76
C GLU A 108 3.18 14.00 -2.95
N HIS A 109 4.36 13.46 -2.60
CA HIS A 109 5.37 14.16 -1.82
C HIS A 109 5.89 15.44 -2.50
N ILE A 110 6.05 15.42 -3.84
CA ILE A 110 6.48 16.59 -4.61
C ILE A 110 5.31 17.47 -5.08
N GLY A 111 4.07 17.15 -4.71
CA GLY A 111 2.87 17.94 -5.01
C GLY A 111 2.28 17.71 -6.40
N TRP A 112 2.61 16.60 -7.07
CA TRP A 112 2.04 16.23 -8.37
C TRP A 112 0.82 15.30 -8.20
N GLN A 113 -0.19 15.80 -7.49
CA GLN A 113 -1.35 15.01 -7.08
C GLN A 113 -2.12 14.41 -8.27
N GLU A 114 -2.30 15.18 -9.35
CA GLU A 114 -3.02 14.71 -10.54
C GLU A 114 -2.35 13.47 -11.17
N ALA A 115 -1.01 13.48 -11.26
CA ALA A 115 -0.26 12.33 -11.76
C ALA A 115 -0.37 11.12 -10.83
N ALA A 116 -0.35 11.34 -9.52
CA ALA A 116 -0.55 10.30 -8.51
C ALA A 116 -1.92 9.64 -8.66
N ASP A 117 -2.99 10.45 -8.73
CA ASP A 117 -4.38 10.00 -8.86
C ASP A 117 -4.60 9.22 -10.16
N ASP A 118 -3.99 9.65 -11.28
CA ASP A 118 -4.07 8.97 -12.57
C ASP A 118 -3.46 7.57 -12.52
N ILE A 119 -2.28 7.43 -11.90
CA ILE A 119 -1.63 6.11 -11.75
C ILE A 119 -2.46 5.19 -10.87
N VAL A 120 -2.98 5.67 -9.74
CA VAL A 120 -3.84 4.88 -8.85
C VAL A 120 -5.06 4.38 -9.63
N ARG A 121 -5.76 5.28 -10.34
CA ARG A 121 -6.93 4.94 -11.15
C ARG A 121 -6.61 3.90 -12.23
N ALA A 122 -5.47 4.02 -12.90
CA ALA A 122 -5.05 3.08 -13.94
C ALA A 122 -4.77 1.69 -13.37
N VAL A 123 -4.10 1.59 -12.22
CA VAL A 123 -3.86 0.33 -11.50
C VAL A 123 -5.17 -0.30 -11.04
N GLU A 124 -6.06 0.47 -10.43
CA GLU A 124 -7.39 0.01 -9.99
C GLU A 124 -8.22 -0.52 -11.16
N THR A 125 -8.17 0.18 -12.30
CA THR A 125 -8.88 -0.24 -13.52
C THR A 125 -8.32 -1.56 -14.05
N ALA A 126 -6.99 -1.73 -14.12
CA ALA A 126 -6.38 -2.97 -14.57
C ALA A 126 -6.79 -4.17 -13.67
N VAL A 127 -6.80 -3.96 -12.34
CA VAL A 127 -7.24 -4.98 -11.38
C VAL A 127 -8.74 -5.28 -11.52
N THR A 128 -9.58 -4.26 -11.70
CA THR A 128 -11.02 -4.41 -11.90
C THR A 128 -11.35 -5.17 -13.18
N ASP A 129 -10.60 -4.91 -14.26
CA ASP A 129 -10.67 -5.63 -15.54
C ASP A 129 -10.10 -7.05 -15.44
N LYS A 130 -9.55 -7.43 -14.28
CA LYS A 130 -8.92 -8.72 -14.01
C LYS A 130 -7.71 -9.01 -14.92
N VAL A 131 -6.99 -7.99 -15.37
CA VAL A 131 -5.72 -8.09 -16.06
C VAL A 131 -4.62 -7.93 -15.02
N VAL A 132 -4.09 -9.03 -14.52
CA VAL A 132 -3.29 -9.03 -13.28
C VAL A 132 -2.13 -10.04 -13.35
N THR A 133 -1.13 -9.84 -12.51
CA THR A 133 -0.02 -10.79 -12.37
C THR A 133 -0.44 -12.05 -11.59
N TYR A 134 0.40 -13.08 -11.60
CA TYR A 134 0.14 -14.41 -11.06
C TYR A 134 -0.35 -14.44 -9.60
N ASP A 135 0.10 -13.49 -8.78
CA ASP A 135 -0.23 -13.39 -7.35
C ASP A 135 -1.70 -13.04 -7.13
N PHE A 136 -2.26 -12.15 -7.93
CA PHE A 136 -3.69 -11.85 -7.93
C PHE A 136 -4.50 -12.85 -8.75
N ALA A 137 -3.98 -13.29 -9.91
CA ALA A 137 -4.71 -14.21 -10.79
C ALA A 137 -5.14 -15.48 -10.06
N ARG A 138 -4.28 -16.03 -9.18
CA ARG A 138 -4.59 -17.21 -8.36
C ARG A 138 -5.72 -17.01 -7.34
N LEU A 139 -6.10 -15.77 -7.05
CA LEU A 139 -7.13 -15.40 -6.06
C LEU A 139 -8.41 -14.89 -6.72
N MET A 140 -8.42 -14.73 -8.05
CA MET A 140 -9.51 -14.11 -8.79
C MET A 140 -10.06 -15.04 -9.88
N ASP A 141 -11.31 -15.47 -9.76
CA ASP A 141 -11.95 -16.26 -10.81
C ASP A 141 -12.07 -15.48 -12.12
N GLY A 142 -11.63 -16.09 -13.22
CA GLY A 142 -11.70 -15.51 -14.55
C GLY A 142 -10.70 -14.38 -14.80
N ALA A 143 -9.60 -14.33 -14.04
CA ALA A 143 -8.52 -13.40 -14.28
C ALA A 143 -7.72 -13.77 -15.52
N THR A 144 -7.24 -12.76 -16.24
CA THR A 144 -6.22 -12.87 -17.27
C THR A 144 -4.87 -12.66 -16.61
N GLU A 145 -4.12 -13.75 -16.44
CA GLU A 145 -2.75 -13.69 -15.92
C GLU A 145 -1.82 -13.11 -16.98
N VAL A 146 -1.07 -12.09 -16.60
CA VAL A 146 -0.08 -11.39 -17.44
C VAL A 146 1.28 -11.34 -16.74
N SER A 147 2.34 -11.13 -17.52
CA SER A 147 3.70 -10.94 -17.00
C SER A 147 3.85 -9.55 -16.34
N CYS A 148 4.98 -9.32 -15.66
CA CYS A 148 5.32 -8.04 -15.05
C CYS A 148 5.29 -6.90 -16.08
N SER A 149 5.95 -7.07 -17.23
CA SER A 149 6.01 -6.06 -18.28
C SER A 149 4.66 -5.84 -18.97
N GLU A 150 3.87 -6.89 -19.18
CA GLU A 150 2.52 -6.78 -19.74
C GLU A 150 1.56 -6.07 -18.77
N PHE A 151 1.68 -6.32 -17.47
CA PHE A 151 0.89 -5.59 -16.47
C PHE A 151 1.25 -4.10 -16.47
N ALA A 152 2.54 -3.76 -16.51
CA ALA A 152 2.98 -2.37 -16.63
C ALA A 152 2.41 -1.69 -17.89
N SER A 153 2.42 -2.39 -19.05
CA SER A 153 1.80 -1.90 -20.28
C SER A 153 0.30 -1.72 -20.13
N ALA A 154 -0.39 -2.67 -19.49
CA ALA A 154 -1.82 -2.57 -19.23
C ALA A 154 -2.21 -1.37 -18.36
N VAL A 155 -1.35 -1.01 -17.39
CA VAL A 155 -1.53 0.21 -16.57
C VAL A 155 -1.33 1.46 -17.44
N VAL A 156 -0.26 1.50 -18.25
CA VAL A 156 -0.01 2.65 -19.17
C VAL A 156 -1.16 2.88 -20.15
N ASP A 157 -1.73 1.82 -20.69
CA ASP A 157 -2.88 1.91 -21.62
C ASP A 157 -4.15 2.47 -20.97
N ARG A 158 -4.18 2.62 -19.64
CA ARG A 158 -5.32 3.12 -18.85
C ARG A 158 -5.08 4.51 -18.24
N LEU A 159 -3.90 5.10 -18.44
CA LEU A 159 -3.63 6.49 -18.07
C LEU A 159 -4.35 7.47 -18.99
#